data_dc1651b6df2e491352348ae0cf2d98c2
#
_entry.id   dc1651b6df2e491352348ae0cf2d98c2
#
_cell.length_a   1.000
_cell.length_b   1.000
_cell.length_c   1.000
_cell.angle_alpha   90.00
_cell.angle_beta   90.00
_cell.angle_gamma   90.00
#
_symmetry.space_group_name_H-M   'P 1'
#
loop_
_entity.id
_entity.type
_entity.pdbx_description
1 polymer ?
#
loop_
_entity_poly.entity_id
_entity_poly.type
_entity_poly.pdbx_seq_one_letter_code
_entity_poly.pdbx_strand_id
1 'polypeptide(L)'
;MGGSTNTVLHLLAVAHEAGVDFKMDDIDMLSRKTPCLCKVAPNTQKYHIQDVNRAGGIIAILAELAKGGLIDTSVLRVDGMSLAEAIDQYSITSPNVTEKAMSKYSSAAGNRFNLVLGSQGAYYQELDKDRANGCIRDLEHAYSKDGGLAVLKGNIAQDGCVVKTAGVDESIWKFTGPAKVCLLYTSDA
;
A
#
# COMPACT_ATOMS: atom_id res chain seq x y z
N MET A 1 -1.15 -5.31 0.33
CA MET A 1 -1.26 -3.90 0.70
C MET A 1 -1.64 -2.99 -0.49
N GLY A 2 -1.52 -3.43 -1.73
CA GLY A 2 -1.76 -2.61 -2.92
C GLY A 2 -0.55 -1.75 -3.32
N GLY A 3 0.65 -2.33 -3.33
CA GLY A 3 1.90 -1.64 -3.64
C GLY A 3 2.05 -1.18 -5.10
N SER A 4 3.12 -0.43 -5.36
CA SER A 4 3.56 -0.02 -6.70
C SER A 4 4.73 -0.89 -7.16
N THR A 5 4.87 -1.07 -8.47
CA THR A 5 6.06 -1.73 -9.07
C THR A 5 7.35 -1.00 -8.72
N ASN A 6 7.31 0.33 -8.51
CA ASN A 6 8.45 1.10 -8.00
C ASN A 6 8.95 0.61 -6.65
N THR A 7 8.05 0.07 -5.79
CA THR A 7 8.43 -0.51 -4.50
C THR A 7 9.44 -1.65 -4.67
N VAL A 8 9.30 -2.45 -5.72
CA VAL A 8 10.23 -3.56 -6.00
C VAL A 8 11.64 -3.04 -6.25
N LEU A 9 11.77 -2.04 -7.13
CA LEU A 9 13.08 -1.42 -7.45
C LEU A 9 13.73 -0.84 -6.19
N HIS A 10 12.98 -0.08 -5.42
CA HIS A 10 13.53 0.61 -4.25
C HIS A 10 13.86 -0.35 -3.10
N LEU A 11 13.03 -1.37 -2.84
CA LEU A 11 13.31 -2.33 -1.77
C LEU A 11 14.54 -3.20 -2.09
N LEU A 12 14.69 -3.63 -3.35
CA LEU A 12 15.87 -4.39 -3.75
C LEU A 12 17.15 -3.54 -3.66
N ALA A 13 17.09 -2.27 -4.06
CA ALA A 13 18.22 -1.35 -3.94
C ALA A 13 18.60 -1.12 -2.46
N VAL A 14 17.62 -0.85 -1.60
CA VAL A 14 17.85 -0.65 -0.16
C VAL A 14 18.41 -1.91 0.49
N ALA A 15 17.89 -3.08 0.15
CA ALA A 15 18.39 -4.35 0.66
C ALA A 15 19.85 -4.60 0.25
N HIS A 16 20.19 -4.30 -1.01
CA HIS A 16 21.56 -4.42 -1.53
C HIS A 16 22.52 -3.51 -0.75
N GLU A 17 22.20 -2.23 -0.59
CA GLU A 17 23.02 -1.27 0.15
C GLU A 17 23.15 -1.62 1.64
N ALA A 18 22.11 -2.21 2.22
CA ALA A 18 22.11 -2.67 3.61
C ALA A 18 22.78 -4.03 3.82
N GLY A 19 23.22 -4.72 2.77
CA GLY A 19 23.77 -6.07 2.85
C GLY A 19 22.77 -7.14 3.28
N VAL A 20 21.48 -6.92 3.03
CA VAL A 20 20.40 -7.84 3.35
C VAL A 20 20.11 -8.73 2.15
N ASP A 21 20.11 -10.06 2.35
CA ASP A 21 19.72 -11.03 1.31
C ASP A 21 18.20 -11.01 1.12
N PHE A 22 17.75 -10.14 0.23
CA PHE A 22 16.35 -9.97 -0.13
C PHE A 22 16.19 -9.91 -1.65
N LYS A 23 15.34 -10.76 -2.19
CA LYS A 23 15.22 -11.04 -3.63
C LYS A 23 13.81 -10.82 -4.14
N MET A 24 13.65 -10.83 -5.46
CA MET A 24 12.34 -10.75 -6.12
C MET A 24 11.40 -11.87 -5.67
N ASP A 25 11.92 -13.07 -5.43
CA ASP A 25 11.13 -14.20 -4.97
C ASP A 25 10.54 -13.98 -3.58
N ASP A 26 11.25 -13.24 -2.71
CA ASP A 26 10.75 -12.86 -1.39
C ASP A 26 9.58 -11.88 -1.52
N ILE A 27 9.65 -10.97 -2.48
CA ILE A 27 8.55 -10.03 -2.78
C ILE A 27 7.31 -10.79 -3.26
N ASP A 28 7.48 -11.75 -4.16
CA ASP A 28 6.38 -12.59 -4.65
C ASP A 28 5.74 -13.39 -3.51
N MET A 29 6.58 -14.03 -2.69
CA MET A 29 6.11 -14.79 -1.52
C MET A 29 5.34 -13.92 -0.53
N LEU A 30 5.84 -12.73 -0.21
CA LEU A 30 5.19 -11.78 0.69
C LEU A 30 3.89 -11.25 0.08
N SER A 31 3.88 -10.95 -1.22
CA SER A 31 2.67 -10.49 -1.92
C SER A 31 1.57 -11.54 -1.87
N ARG A 32 1.89 -12.81 -2.07
CA ARG A 32 0.91 -13.91 -2.00
C ARG A 32 0.32 -14.10 -0.60
N LYS A 33 1.06 -13.78 0.44
CA LYS A 33 0.61 -13.91 1.85
C LYS A 33 -0.12 -12.69 2.39
N THR A 34 0.08 -11.53 1.77
CA THR A 34 -0.42 -10.27 2.28
C THR A 34 -1.59 -9.78 1.44
N PRO A 35 -2.80 -9.67 1.98
CA PRO A 35 -3.97 -9.23 1.23
C PRO A 35 -3.87 -7.75 0.83
N CYS A 36 -4.61 -7.37 -0.20
CA CYS A 36 -4.74 -5.98 -0.61
C CYS A 36 -5.78 -5.27 0.25
N LEU A 37 -5.34 -4.53 1.25
CA LEU A 37 -6.22 -3.84 2.21
C LEU A 37 -6.58 -2.42 1.78
N CYS A 38 -5.84 -1.84 0.83
CA CYS A 38 -6.07 -0.47 0.38
C CYS A 38 -5.91 -0.39 -1.14
N LYS A 39 -6.90 0.22 -1.80
CA LYS A 39 -6.90 0.40 -3.25
C LYS A 39 -7.27 1.85 -3.59
N VAL A 40 -6.37 2.55 -4.27
CA VAL A 40 -6.54 3.96 -4.63
C VAL A 40 -6.21 4.20 -6.10
N ALA A 41 -6.56 5.36 -6.61
CA ALA A 41 -6.22 5.75 -7.98
C ALA A 41 -4.73 5.52 -8.28
N PRO A 42 -4.38 5.02 -9.46
CA PRO A 42 -5.20 4.74 -10.64
C PRO A 42 -5.92 3.37 -10.63
N ASN A 43 -5.73 2.52 -9.61
CA ASN A 43 -6.30 1.17 -9.55
C ASN A 43 -7.80 1.16 -9.20
N THR A 44 -8.34 2.29 -8.80
CA THR A 44 -9.77 2.55 -8.61
C THR A 44 -10.04 4.03 -8.83
N GLN A 45 -11.24 4.37 -9.27
CA GLN A 45 -11.67 5.77 -9.35
C GLN A 45 -12.36 6.26 -8.07
N LYS A 46 -12.64 5.32 -7.12
CA LYS A 46 -13.42 5.63 -5.93
C LYS A 46 -12.63 6.37 -4.86
N TYR A 47 -11.36 6.00 -4.67
CA TYR A 47 -10.53 6.50 -3.59
C TYR A 47 -9.21 7.09 -4.10
N HIS A 48 -8.76 8.14 -3.42
CA HIS A 48 -7.51 8.84 -3.68
C HIS A 48 -6.64 8.85 -2.42
N ILE A 49 -5.45 9.42 -2.50
CA ILE A 49 -4.50 9.42 -1.38
C ILE A 49 -5.04 10.17 -0.14
N GLN A 50 -5.90 11.15 -0.33
CA GLN A 50 -6.57 11.87 0.75
C GLN A 50 -7.49 10.97 1.57
N ASP A 51 -8.17 10.01 0.90
CA ASP A 51 -9.02 9.03 1.56
C ASP A 51 -8.21 8.08 2.42
N VAL A 52 -6.99 7.72 2.01
CA VAL A 52 -6.07 6.94 2.84
C VAL A 52 -5.72 7.71 4.11
N ASN A 53 -5.40 9.00 4.00
CA ASN A 53 -5.14 9.84 5.18
C ASN A 53 -6.34 9.88 6.12
N ARG A 54 -7.53 10.15 5.58
CA ARG A 54 -8.79 10.18 6.34
C ARG A 54 -9.10 8.84 7.01
N ALA A 55 -8.69 7.72 6.41
CA ALA A 55 -8.84 6.37 6.94
C ALA A 55 -7.77 5.98 7.98
N GLY A 56 -6.86 6.90 8.35
CA GLY A 56 -5.82 6.68 9.35
C GLY A 56 -4.44 6.36 8.79
N GLY A 57 -4.26 6.55 7.47
CA GLY A 57 -2.95 6.45 6.81
C GLY A 57 -2.31 5.07 6.86
N ILE A 58 -1.01 5.04 6.71
CA ILE A 58 -0.22 3.80 6.73
C ILE A 58 -0.35 3.07 8.08
N ILE A 59 -0.43 3.78 9.19
CA ILE A 59 -0.58 3.17 10.51
C ILE A 59 -1.87 2.35 10.61
N ALA A 60 -2.96 2.79 9.98
CA ALA A 60 -4.19 2.00 9.94
C ALA A 60 -4.03 0.70 9.14
N ILE A 61 -3.29 0.73 8.02
CA ILE A 61 -2.98 -0.48 7.24
C ILE A 61 -2.12 -1.44 8.08
N LEU A 62 -1.09 -0.92 8.75
CA LEU A 62 -0.22 -1.71 9.63
C LEU A 62 -0.99 -2.30 10.80
N ALA A 63 -1.94 -1.55 11.37
CA ALA A 63 -2.82 -2.05 12.43
C ALA A 63 -3.65 -3.25 11.98
N GLU A 64 -4.23 -3.21 10.79
CA GLU A 64 -4.99 -4.36 10.25
C GLU A 64 -4.08 -5.56 9.96
N LEU A 65 -2.87 -5.34 9.43
CA LEU A 65 -1.88 -6.43 9.23
C LEU A 65 -1.42 -7.03 10.57
N ALA A 66 -1.24 -6.21 11.60
CA ALA A 66 -0.87 -6.67 12.93
C ALA A 66 -1.95 -7.56 13.56
N LYS A 67 -3.23 -7.21 13.42
CA LYS A 67 -4.36 -8.05 13.84
C LYS A 67 -4.33 -9.44 13.21
N GLY A 68 -3.85 -9.53 11.97
CA GLY A 68 -3.70 -10.79 11.25
C GLY A 68 -2.39 -11.53 11.50
N GLY A 69 -1.50 -11.02 12.33
CA GLY A 69 -0.18 -11.61 12.57
C GLY A 69 0.74 -11.60 11.32
N LEU A 70 0.49 -10.68 10.39
CA LEU A 70 1.21 -10.61 9.11
C LEU A 70 2.46 -9.73 9.18
N ILE A 71 2.69 -9.02 10.27
CA ILE A 71 3.86 -8.17 10.50
C ILE A 71 4.41 -8.38 11.91
N ASP A 72 5.72 -8.21 12.06
CA ASP A 72 6.37 -8.15 13.36
C ASP A 72 6.22 -6.73 13.94
N THR A 73 5.51 -6.63 15.04
CA THR A 73 5.25 -5.35 15.72
C THR A 73 6.28 -5.01 16.79
N SER A 74 7.24 -5.90 17.07
CA SER A 74 8.31 -5.69 18.04
C SER A 74 9.45 -4.81 17.49
N VAL A 75 9.51 -4.64 16.16
CA VAL A 75 10.56 -3.85 15.51
C VAL A 75 10.55 -2.41 15.96
N LEU A 76 11.76 -1.86 16.17
CA LEU A 76 11.92 -0.46 16.56
C LEU A 76 11.85 0.46 15.35
N ARG A 77 11.24 1.60 15.55
CA ARG A 77 11.21 2.71 14.61
C ARG A 77 12.39 3.65 14.87
N VAL A 78 12.63 4.55 13.93
CA VAL A 78 13.70 5.56 14.04
C VAL A 78 13.58 6.48 15.26
N ASP A 79 12.37 6.64 15.79
CA ASP A 79 12.07 7.44 16.99
C ASP A 79 12.25 6.64 18.31
N GLY A 80 12.72 5.39 18.23
CA GLY A 80 12.91 4.50 19.36
C GLY A 80 11.65 3.79 19.87
N MET A 81 10.49 4.14 19.33
CA MET A 81 9.21 3.51 19.66
C MET A 81 9.08 2.18 18.89
N SER A 82 8.52 1.15 19.52
CA SER A 82 8.17 -0.07 18.81
C SER A 82 6.99 0.17 17.84
N LEU A 83 6.86 -0.68 16.83
CA LEU A 83 5.73 -0.59 15.93
C LEU A 83 4.40 -0.84 16.65
N ALA A 84 4.39 -1.72 17.67
CA ALA A 84 3.21 -1.97 18.50
C ALA A 84 2.76 -0.70 19.22
N GLU A 85 3.67 0.02 19.88
CA GLU A 85 3.38 1.29 20.56
C GLU A 85 2.91 2.36 19.56
N ALA A 86 3.52 2.42 18.38
CA ALA A 86 3.10 3.35 17.35
C ALA A 86 1.69 3.07 16.82
N ILE A 87 1.34 1.81 16.62
CA ILE A 87 -0.02 1.40 16.24
C ILE A 87 -1.00 1.80 17.35
N ASP A 88 -0.68 1.54 18.60
CA ASP A 88 -1.54 1.87 19.73
C ASP A 88 -1.80 3.37 19.85
N GLN A 89 -0.76 4.20 19.73
CA GLN A 89 -0.88 5.65 19.90
C GLN A 89 -1.39 6.40 18.67
N TYR A 90 -1.24 5.84 17.47
CA TYR A 90 -1.50 6.58 16.22
C TYR A 90 -2.60 5.96 15.35
N SER A 91 -3.06 4.74 15.60
CA SER A 91 -4.18 4.19 14.84
C SER A 91 -5.50 4.83 15.28
N ILE A 92 -6.26 5.33 14.30
CA ILE A 92 -7.57 5.96 14.56
C ILE A 92 -8.62 4.98 15.14
N THR A 93 -8.34 3.68 15.10
CA THR A 93 -9.19 2.63 15.66
C THR A 93 -8.69 2.13 17.02
N SER A 94 -7.53 2.62 17.49
CA SER A 94 -7.05 2.30 18.85
C SER A 94 -7.82 3.06 19.91
N PRO A 95 -8.13 2.45 21.07
CA PRO A 95 -8.69 3.17 22.21
C PRO A 95 -7.71 4.17 22.81
N ASN A 96 -6.41 4.00 22.58
CA ASN A 96 -5.33 4.84 23.14
C ASN A 96 -4.80 5.87 22.14
N VAL A 97 -5.52 6.08 21.01
CA VAL A 97 -5.11 7.05 20.00
C VAL A 97 -4.96 8.46 20.58
N THR A 98 -3.85 9.12 20.29
CA THR A 98 -3.56 10.45 20.81
C THR A 98 -4.37 11.53 20.10
N GLU A 99 -4.72 12.61 20.81
CA GLU A 99 -5.37 13.79 20.19
C GLU A 99 -4.54 14.37 19.05
N LYS A 100 -3.21 14.36 19.19
CA LYS A 100 -2.29 14.79 18.15
C LYS A 100 -2.42 13.98 16.87
N ALA A 101 -2.59 12.66 16.97
CA ALA A 101 -2.80 11.78 15.82
C ALA A 101 -4.17 12.06 15.18
N MET A 102 -5.22 12.15 15.99
CA MET A 102 -6.57 12.46 15.50
C MET A 102 -6.62 13.81 14.78
N SER A 103 -5.99 14.84 15.34
CA SER A 103 -5.90 16.15 14.69
C SER A 103 -5.22 16.08 13.32
N LYS A 104 -4.14 15.31 13.19
CA LYS A 104 -3.44 15.15 11.90
C LYS A 104 -4.30 14.47 10.83
N TYR A 105 -5.03 13.43 11.18
CA TYR A 105 -5.88 12.72 10.22
C TYR A 105 -7.14 13.49 9.86
N SER A 106 -7.63 14.35 10.75
CA SER A 106 -8.77 15.23 10.49
C SER A 106 -8.41 16.44 9.64
N SER A 107 -7.14 16.84 9.64
CA SER A 107 -6.67 17.99 8.87
C SER A 107 -6.53 17.67 7.37
N ALA A 108 -6.58 18.70 6.56
CA ALA A 108 -6.18 18.58 5.15
C ALA A 108 -4.75 18.06 5.03
N ALA A 109 -4.45 17.42 3.91
CA ALA A 109 -3.18 16.75 3.67
C ALA A 109 -1.97 17.63 4.01
N GLY A 110 -1.07 17.06 4.86
CA GLY A 110 0.14 17.73 5.30
C GLY A 110 -0.01 18.63 6.51
N ASN A 111 -1.20 18.78 7.08
CA ASN A 111 -1.47 19.65 8.25
C ASN A 111 -0.84 21.04 8.09
N ARG A 112 -0.86 21.59 6.88
CA ARG A 112 -0.24 22.87 6.54
C ARG A 112 -1.30 23.85 6.12
N PHE A 113 -1.28 25.01 6.71
CA PHE A 113 -1.91 26.19 6.12
C PHE A 113 -1.05 26.63 4.94
N ASN A 114 -1.62 26.68 3.76
CA ASN A 114 -0.99 27.42 2.67
C ASN A 114 -1.83 28.65 2.33
N LEU A 115 -1.18 29.60 1.67
CA LEU A 115 -1.79 30.88 1.31
C LEU A 115 -2.63 30.83 0.03
N VAL A 116 -2.76 29.63 -0.56
CA VAL A 116 -3.55 29.44 -1.78
C VAL A 116 -5.02 29.33 -1.39
N LEU A 117 -5.80 30.24 -1.91
CA LEU A 117 -7.23 30.35 -1.64
C LEU A 117 -7.95 29.02 -1.93
N GLY A 118 -8.70 28.51 -0.95
CA GLY A 118 -9.50 27.30 -1.07
C GLY A 118 -8.74 25.98 -0.96
N SER A 119 -7.42 25.99 -0.72
CA SER A 119 -6.63 24.76 -0.78
C SER A 119 -6.54 23.97 0.52
N GLN A 120 -6.80 24.56 1.69
CA GLN A 120 -6.49 23.89 2.95
C GLN A 120 -7.31 24.28 4.18
N GLY A 121 -8.51 24.74 4.03
CA GLY A 121 -9.39 25.00 5.16
C GLY A 121 -10.29 23.82 5.55
N ALA A 122 -10.26 22.73 4.77
CA ALA A 122 -11.17 21.62 4.98
C ALA A 122 -10.62 20.64 6.00
N TYR A 123 -11.23 20.59 7.17
CA TYR A 123 -11.08 19.49 8.10
C TYR A 123 -12.14 18.45 7.80
N TYR A 124 -11.79 17.18 7.85
CA TYR A 124 -12.78 16.13 7.80
C TYR A 124 -13.58 16.14 9.10
N GLN A 125 -14.88 16.23 9.00
CA GLN A 125 -15.78 16.17 10.17
C GLN A 125 -15.73 14.79 10.81
N GLU A 126 -15.60 13.76 9.96
CA GLU A 126 -15.52 12.37 10.40
C GLU A 126 -14.39 11.64 9.67
N LEU A 127 -13.66 10.81 10.43
CA LEU A 127 -12.65 9.90 9.88
C LEU A 127 -13.31 8.64 9.34
N ASP A 128 -12.73 8.05 8.30
CA ASP A 128 -13.17 6.77 7.75
C ASP A 128 -12.67 5.61 8.64
N LYS A 129 -13.55 5.12 9.50
CA LYS A 129 -13.30 3.95 10.35
C LYS A 129 -13.96 2.68 9.81
N ASP A 130 -14.68 2.75 8.68
CA ASP A 130 -15.31 1.61 8.06
C ASP A 130 -14.27 0.68 7.44
N ARG A 131 -14.05 -0.45 8.10
CA ARG A 131 -13.09 -1.47 7.66
C ARG A 131 -13.69 -2.52 6.73
N ALA A 132 -15.01 -2.52 6.58
CA ALA A 132 -15.68 -3.42 5.64
C ALA A 132 -15.82 -2.79 4.24
N ASN A 133 -16.23 -1.51 4.14
CA ASN A 133 -16.55 -0.86 2.86
C ASN A 133 -15.74 0.41 2.60
N GLY A 134 -14.93 0.84 3.56
CA GLY A 134 -14.11 2.04 3.47
C GLY A 134 -12.90 1.93 2.54
N CYS A 135 -12.05 2.95 2.58
CA CYS A 135 -10.82 3.01 1.79
C CYS A 135 -9.79 1.96 2.25
N ILE A 136 -9.58 1.86 3.57
CA ILE A 136 -8.74 0.81 4.18
C ILE A 136 -9.66 -0.24 4.76
N ARG A 137 -9.47 -1.48 4.34
CA ARG A 137 -10.29 -2.62 4.75
C ARG A 137 -9.55 -3.53 5.71
N ASP A 138 -10.31 -4.29 6.49
CA ASP A 138 -9.76 -5.38 7.28
C ASP A 138 -9.43 -6.60 6.41
N LEU A 139 -8.93 -7.67 7.04
CA LEU A 139 -8.51 -8.90 6.35
C LEU A 139 -9.68 -9.66 5.73
N GLU A 140 -10.84 -9.62 6.37
CA GLU A 140 -12.04 -10.32 5.92
C GLU A 140 -12.62 -9.66 4.65
N HIS A 141 -12.58 -8.34 4.59
CA HIS A 141 -13.14 -7.54 3.49
C HIS A 141 -12.08 -7.03 2.50
N ALA A 142 -10.88 -7.60 2.50
CA ALA A 142 -9.79 -7.21 1.62
C ALA A 142 -10.22 -7.16 0.14
N TYR A 143 -9.63 -6.25 -0.63
CA TYR A 143 -9.90 -6.11 -2.07
C TYR A 143 -9.47 -7.34 -2.88
N SER A 144 -8.42 -8.02 -2.44
CA SER A 144 -7.94 -9.29 -2.95
C SER A 144 -7.18 -10.05 -1.87
N LYS A 145 -7.07 -11.36 -2.02
CA LYS A 145 -6.37 -12.23 -1.07
C LYS A 145 -4.85 -12.10 -1.14
N ASP A 146 -4.34 -11.52 -2.21
CA ASP A 146 -2.92 -11.23 -2.43
C ASP A 146 -2.64 -9.72 -2.48
N GLY A 147 -1.35 -9.36 -2.42
CA GLY A 147 -0.91 -7.96 -2.36
C GLY A 147 -0.97 -7.21 -3.68
N GLY A 148 -1.38 -7.88 -4.76
CA GLY A 148 -1.53 -7.27 -6.07
C GLY A 148 -0.25 -7.04 -6.86
N LEU A 149 0.86 -7.65 -6.47
CA LEU A 149 2.10 -7.78 -7.22
C LEU A 149 2.44 -9.24 -7.41
N ALA A 150 2.89 -9.64 -8.59
CA ALA A 150 3.38 -10.98 -8.88
C ALA A 150 4.70 -10.92 -9.63
N VAL A 151 5.57 -11.88 -9.38
CA VAL A 151 6.78 -12.10 -10.15
C VAL A 151 6.55 -13.28 -11.09
N LEU A 152 6.64 -13.01 -12.39
CA LEU A 152 6.48 -14.02 -13.42
C LEU A 152 7.86 -14.41 -13.96
N LYS A 153 8.07 -15.70 -14.22
CA LYS A 153 9.28 -16.25 -14.81
C LYS A 153 8.93 -17.02 -16.09
N GLY A 154 9.82 -16.98 -17.05
CA GLY A 154 9.67 -17.70 -18.32
C GLY A 154 10.90 -17.57 -19.22
N ASN A 155 10.82 -18.13 -20.41
CA ASN A 155 11.92 -18.12 -21.35
C ASN A 155 12.35 -16.72 -21.83
N ILE A 156 11.43 -15.73 -21.75
CA ILE A 156 11.73 -14.33 -22.10
C ILE A 156 12.21 -13.54 -20.86
N ALA A 157 11.75 -13.90 -19.67
CA ALA A 157 12.09 -13.26 -18.40
C ALA A 157 12.62 -14.30 -17.41
N GLN A 158 13.83 -14.81 -17.66
CA GLN A 158 14.43 -15.88 -16.85
C GLN A 158 14.67 -15.45 -15.40
N ASP A 159 15.12 -14.22 -15.22
CA ASP A 159 15.35 -13.62 -13.88
C ASP A 159 14.07 -13.08 -13.24
N GLY A 160 12.98 -13.11 -13.98
CA GLY A 160 11.68 -12.64 -13.52
C GLY A 160 11.29 -11.27 -14.05
N CYS A 161 9.99 -11.03 -14.09
CA CYS A 161 9.41 -9.71 -14.34
C CYS A 161 8.25 -9.46 -13.36
N VAL A 162 8.00 -8.19 -13.06
CA VAL A 162 6.97 -7.78 -12.09
C VAL A 162 5.70 -7.37 -12.82
N VAL A 163 4.59 -7.93 -12.38
CA VAL A 163 3.24 -7.56 -12.84
C VAL A 163 2.45 -7.02 -11.67
N LYS A 164 1.75 -5.91 -11.89
CA LYS A 164 0.77 -5.36 -10.95
C LYS A 164 -0.59 -5.99 -11.19
N THR A 165 -0.83 -7.15 -10.60
CA THR A 165 -2.07 -7.93 -10.76
C THR A 165 -3.31 -7.18 -10.27
N ALA A 166 -3.16 -6.32 -9.26
CA ALA A 166 -4.27 -5.49 -8.76
C ALA A 166 -4.88 -4.53 -9.80
N GLY A 167 -4.20 -4.27 -10.91
CA GLY A 167 -4.66 -3.42 -12.00
C GLY A 167 -5.03 -4.17 -13.27
N VAL A 168 -4.96 -5.50 -13.26
CA VAL A 168 -5.21 -6.36 -14.43
C VAL A 168 -6.45 -7.21 -14.20
N ASP A 169 -7.36 -7.21 -15.18
CA ASP A 169 -8.54 -8.07 -15.13
C ASP A 169 -8.14 -9.54 -15.18
N GLU A 170 -8.73 -10.36 -14.31
CA GLU A 170 -8.40 -11.78 -14.21
C GLU A 170 -8.66 -12.55 -15.51
N SER A 171 -9.60 -12.10 -16.32
CA SER A 171 -9.94 -12.73 -17.61
C SER A 171 -8.78 -12.70 -18.62
N ILE A 172 -7.83 -11.76 -18.45
CA ILE A 172 -6.67 -11.62 -19.34
C ILE A 172 -5.36 -12.12 -18.73
N TRP A 173 -5.39 -12.73 -17.54
CA TRP A 173 -4.17 -13.27 -16.92
C TRP A 173 -3.53 -14.41 -17.73
N LYS A 174 -4.34 -15.10 -18.55
CA LYS A 174 -3.87 -16.11 -19.50
C LYS A 174 -4.27 -15.70 -20.90
N PHE A 175 -3.29 -15.43 -21.73
CA PHE A 175 -3.51 -15.04 -23.11
C PHE A 175 -2.63 -15.87 -24.07
N THR A 176 -3.20 -16.29 -25.17
CA THR A 176 -2.48 -16.94 -26.26
C THR A 176 -2.83 -16.22 -27.55
N GLY A 177 -1.83 -15.76 -28.27
CA GLY A 177 -2.04 -15.01 -29.50
C GLY A 177 -0.74 -14.65 -30.20
N PRO A 178 -0.81 -13.99 -31.36
CA PRO A 178 0.38 -13.54 -32.11
C PRO A 178 1.12 -12.47 -31.31
N ALA A 179 2.45 -12.60 -31.22
CA ALA A 179 3.29 -11.61 -30.60
C ALA A 179 3.71 -10.53 -31.60
N LYS A 180 3.62 -9.27 -31.23
CA LYS A 180 4.22 -8.15 -31.97
C LYS A 180 5.43 -7.65 -31.20
N VAL A 181 6.61 -7.76 -31.79
CA VAL A 181 7.86 -7.28 -31.17
C VAL A 181 8.00 -5.79 -31.45
N CYS A 182 8.21 -5.01 -30.39
CA CYS A 182 8.54 -3.59 -30.48
C CYS A 182 9.94 -3.37 -29.91
N LEU A 183 10.84 -2.78 -30.72
CA LEU A 183 12.23 -2.50 -30.32
C LEU A 183 12.39 -1.14 -29.64
N LEU A 184 11.37 -0.28 -29.72
CA LEU A 184 11.34 1.03 -29.06
C LEU A 184 10.09 1.12 -28.20
N TYR A 185 10.28 1.43 -26.94
CA TYR A 185 9.18 1.78 -26.06
C TYR A 185 8.71 3.19 -26.43
N THR A 186 7.55 3.28 -27.05
CA THR A 186 6.86 4.56 -27.24
C THR A 186 5.71 4.63 -26.28
N SER A 187 5.62 5.74 -25.55
CA SER A 187 4.53 6.01 -24.58
C SER A 187 3.15 6.12 -25.22
N ASP A 188 3.09 6.09 -26.55
CA ASP A 188 1.91 6.35 -27.36
C ASP A 188 1.35 5.07 -28.02
N ALA A 189 1.66 3.90 -27.48
CA ALA A 189 1.16 2.62 -27.98
C ALA A 189 -0.12 2.19 -27.24
#